data_351845df260680a8ebde28af15700c44
#
_entry.id   351845df260680a8ebde28af15700c44
#
_cell.length_a   1.000
_cell.length_b   1.000
_cell.length_c   1.000
_cell.angle_alpha   90.00
_cell.angle_beta   90.00
_cell.angle_gamma   90.00
#
_symmetry.space_group_name_H-M   'P 1'
#
loop_
_entity.id
_entity.type
_entity.pdbx_description
1 polymer ?
#
loop_
_entity_poly.entity_id
_entity_poly.type
_entity_poly.pdbx_seq_one_letter_code
_entity_poly.pdbx_strand_id
1 'polypeptide(L)'
;FAPKDGLSGRFTDITKDAFRVAMDVSVYSLIEVTQALKPLLSENSSVLTLSYFGGVKYIPNYNLMGVAKAALEMTVKYMAEDLGKDGIRVNAISAGPIKTLAAAGIGEFRFMLKWNEAHSPTKKNVTTTEVGNSGMYLLSDLSSAVTGEIHYVDGGFNIMGMPAVSFNDEGKQTIAWNGEK
;
A
#
# COMPACT_ATOMS: atom_id res chain seq x y z
N PHE A 1 -2.92 11.09 2.66
CA PHE A 1 -3.59 11.65 3.83
C PHE A 1 -4.46 10.57 4.50
N ALA A 2 -4.41 10.48 5.82
CA ALA A 2 -5.27 9.59 6.61
C ALA A 2 -5.93 10.41 7.72
N PRO A 3 -7.27 10.57 7.72
CA PRO A 3 -7.95 11.26 8.79
C PRO A 3 -7.78 10.47 10.10
N LYS A 4 -7.39 11.16 11.18
CA LYS A 4 -7.13 10.51 12.49
C LYS A 4 -8.35 9.75 13.01
N ASP A 5 -9.54 10.29 12.79
CA ASP A 5 -10.82 9.74 13.26
C ASP A 5 -11.20 8.40 12.61
N GLY A 6 -10.50 8.01 11.55
CA GLY A 6 -10.74 6.74 10.85
C GLY A 6 -9.66 5.67 11.03
N LEU A 7 -8.57 5.95 11.79
CA LEU A 7 -7.44 5.04 11.93
C LEU A 7 -7.51 4.15 13.18
N SER A 8 -8.05 4.64 14.28
CA SER A 8 -8.08 3.94 15.57
C SER A 8 -9.50 3.77 16.10
N GLY A 9 -9.65 2.96 17.15
CA GLY A 9 -10.93 2.65 17.76
C GLY A 9 -11.66 1.50 17.07
N ARG A 10 -12.94 1.32 17.41
CA ARG A 10 -13.76 0.26 16.80
C ARG A 10 -14.15 0.67 15.38
N PHE A 11 -14.01 -0.24 14.45
CA PHE A 11 -14.36 0.02 13.05
C PHE A 11 -15.83 0.42 12.86
N THR A 12 -16.73 -0.13 13.66
CA THR A 12 -18.16 0.17 13.62
C THR A 12 -18.55 1.56 14.13
N ASP A 13 -17.61 2.26 14.77
CA ASP A 13 -17.83 3.63 15.31
C ASP A 13 -17.36 4.72 14.32
N ILE A 14 -16.88 4.32 13.13
CA ILE A 14 -16.47 5.26 12.07
C ILE A 14 -17.65 6.11 11.64
N THR A 15 -17.48 7.42 11.67
CA THR A 15 -18.51 8.36 11.24
C THR A 15 -18.63 8.40 9.72
N LYS A 16 -19.81 8.77 9.23
CA LYS A 16 -20.06 8.97 7.79
C LYS A 16 -19.12 10.02 7.18
N ASP A 17 -18.82 11.07 7.94
CA ASP A 17 -17.95 12.16 7.46
C ASP A 17 -16.49 11.69 7.38
N ALA A 18 -15.98 10.96 8.36
CA ALA A 18 -14.64 10.36 8.28
C ALA A 18 -14.54 9.40 7.07
N PHE A 19 -15.57 8.59 6.83
CA PHE A 19 -15.65 7.69 5.68
C PHE A 19 -15.60 8.48 4.36
N ARG A 20 -16.43 9.53 4.22
CA ARG A 20 -16.44 10.38 3.03
C ARG A 20 -15.07 10.99 2.76
N VAL A 21 -14.49 11.64 3.75
CA VAL A 21 -13.19 12.33 3.61
C VAL A 21 -12.10 11.32 3.20
N ALA A 22 -12.07 10.13 3.79
CA ALA A 22 -11.08 9.12 3.41
C ALA A 22 -11.26 8.64 1.96
N MET A 23 -12.49 8.42 1.52
CA MET A 23 -12.78 8.00 0.14
C MET A 23 -12.50 9.13 -0.86
N ASP A 24 -12.90 10.35 -0.56
CA ASP A 24 -12.67 11.50 -1.44
C ASP A 24 -11.15 11.74 -1.63
N VAL A 25 -10.38 11.77 -0.54
CA VAL A 25 -8.95 12.11 -0.60
C VAL A 25 -8.08 10.94 -1.04
N SER A 26 -8.42 9.70 -0.66
CA SER A 26 -7.54 8.55 -0.91
C SER A 26 -7.92 7.70 -2.13
N VAL A 27 -9.12 7.91 -2.69
CA VAL A 27 -9.63 7.16 -3.83
C VAL A 27 -10.03 8.09 -4.96
N TYR A 28 -11.03 8.95 -4.73
CA TYR A 28 -11.58 9.81 -5.77
C TYR A 28 -10.55 10.80 -6.33
N SER A 29 -9.63 11.28 -5.51
CA SER A 29 -8.56 12.18 -5.96
C SER A 29 -7.73 11.62 -7.12
N LEU A 30 -7.52 10.30 -7.21
CA LEU A 30 -6.84 9.68 -8.36
C LEU A 30 -7.64 9.88 -9.65
N ILE A 31 -8.95 9.67 -9.59
CA ILE A 31 -9.85 9.87 -10.73
C ILE A 31 -9.87 11.35 -11.11
N GLU A 32 -10.09 12.24 -10.15
CA GLU A 32 -10.20 13.68 -10.38
C GLU A 32 -8.93 14.29 -11.01
N VAL A 33 -7.77 13.96 -10.45
CA VAL A 33 -6.47 14.42 -11.02
C VAL A 33 -6.26 13.86 -12.41
N THR A 34 -6.57 12.59 -12.64
CA THR A 34 -6.44 11.98 -13.98
C THR A 34 -7.39 12.62 -14.98
N GLN A 35 -8.64 12.89 -14.60
CA GLN A 35 -9.61 13.62 -15.43
C GLN A 35 -9.09 15.01 -15.82
N ALA A 36 -8.56 15.76 -14.85
CA ALA A 36 -8.03 17.09 -15.08
C ALA A 36 -6.81 17.08 -16.01
N LEU A 37 -5.97 16.05 -15.91
CA LEU A 37 -4.77 15.90 -16.74
C LEU A 37 -5.02 15.18 -18.07
N LYS A 38 -6.20 14.57 -18.28
CA LYS A 38 -6.50 13.78 -19.49
C LYS A 38 -6.14 14.49 -20.80
N PRO A 39 -6.38 15.81 -20.98
CA PRO A 39 -5.98 16.51 -22.22
C PRO A 39 -4.47 16.59 -22.46
N LEU A 40 -3.67 16.33 -21.41
CA LEU A 40 -2.20 16.36 -21.46
C LEU A 40 -1.59 14.95 -21.59
N LEU A 41 -2.40 13.90 -21.36
CA LEU A 41 -1.96 12.52 -21.50
C LEU A 41 -1.97 12.14 -22.98
N SER A 42 -0.88 11.54 -23.43
CA SER A 42 -0.72 10.97 -24.76
C SER A 42 -0.61 9.47 -24.72
N GLU A 43 -0.63 8.81 -25.88
CA GLU A 43 -0.25 7.41 -26.04
C GLU A 43 1.10 7.16 -25.35
N ASN A 44 1.23 6.04 -24.63
CA ASN A 44 2.35 5.64 -23.79
C ASN A 44 2.46 6.39 -22.43
N SER A 45 1.56 7.30 -22.09
CA SER A 45 1.51 7.86 -20.75
C SER A 45 1.29 6.79 -19.68
N SER A 46 1.82 7.03 -18.48
CA SER A 46 1.66 6.13 -17.35
C SER A 46 1.18 6.87 -16.11
N VAL A 47 0.16 6.34 -15.46
CA VAL A 47 -0.39 6.82 -14.19
C VAL A 47 0.01 5.82 -13.11
N LEU A 48 0.58 6.32 -12.02
CA LEU A 48 1.03 5.50 -10.89
C LEU A 48 0.50 6.05 -9.58
N THR A 49 -0.05 5.17 -8.74
CA THR A 49 -0.45 5.50 -7.37
C THR A 49 0.22 4.59 -6.34
N LEU A 50 0.10 4.94 -5.06
CA LEU A 50 0.66 4.16 -3.97
C LEU A 50 -0.46 3.53 -3.14
N SER A 51 -0.38 2.21 -2.98
CA SER A 51 -1.23 1.42 -2.09
C SER A 51 -0.44 0.85 -0.92
N TYR A 52 -1.12 0.03 -0.13
CA TYR A 52 -0.54 -0.66 1.02
C TYR A 52 -1.29 -1.98 1.24
N PHE A 53 -0.60 -2.99 1.75
CA PHE A 53 -1.12 -4.33 2.02
C PHE A 53 -2.40 -4.36 2.86
N GLY A 54 -2.65 -3.30 3.64
CA GLY A 54 -3.91 -3.10 4.37
C GLY A 54 -5.17 -3.02 3.50
N GLY A 55 -5.05 -2.85 2.18
CA GLY A 55 -6.16 -2.97 1.24
C GLY A 55 -6.57 -4.42 0.96
N VAL A 56 -5.69 -5.38 1.26
CA VAL A 56 -5.92 -6.82 1.01
C VAL A 56 -6.12 -7.61 2.31
N LYS A 57 -5.45 -7.18 3.39
CA LYS A 57 -5.48 -7.84 4.70
C LYS A 57 -5.75 -6.84 5.82
N TYR A 58 -6.36 -7.34 6.89
CA TYR A 58 -6.52 -6.55 8.11
C TYR A 58 -5.16 -6.17 8.70
N ILE A 59 -4.98 -4.89 8.96
CA ILE A 59 -3.81 -4.34 9.66
C ILE A 59 -4.31 -3.57 10.89
N PRO A 60 -3.81 -3.85 12.10
CA PRO A 60 -4.17 -3.11 13.30
C PRO A 60 -3.95 -1.60 13.12
N ASN A 61 -4.86 -0.79 13.66
CA ASN A 61 -4.80 0.69 13.58
C ASN A 61 -4.72 1.26 12.16
N TYR A 62 -5.20 0.52 11.16
CA TYR A 62 -5.30 0.99 9.78
C TYR A 62 -6.75 1.18 9.32
N ASN A 63 -7.68 0.53 9.95
CA ASN A 63 -9.14 0.65 9.86
C ASN A 63 -9.65 1.16 8.48
N LEU A 64 -10.22 2.38 8.47
CA LEU A 64 -10.82 2.97 7.27
C LEU A 64 -9.83 3.12 6.10
N MET A 65 -8.55 3.33 6.38
CA MET A 65 -7.54 3.39 5.32
C MET A 65 -7.38 2.06 4.59
N GLY A 66 -7.60 0.93 5.27
CA GLY A 66 -7.65 -0.38 4.62
C GLY A 66 -8.75 -0.45 3.57
N VAL A 67 -9.96 -0.01 3.93
CA VAL A 67 -11.10 0.06 2.98
C VAL A 67 -10.79 1.01 1.82
N ALA A 68 -10.22 2.18 2.11
CA ALA A 68 -9.84 3.13 1.06
C ALA A 68 -8.77 2.56 0.12
N LYS A 69 -7.77 1.82 0.64
CA LYS A 69 -6.75 1.17 -0.21
C LYS A 69 -7.34 0.05 -1.07
N ALA A 70 -8.28 -0.74 -0.55
CA ALA A 70 -9.00 -1.74 -1.34
C ALA A 70 -9.78 -1.08 -2.51
N ALA A 71 -10.49 0.00 -2.22
CA ALA A 71 -11.20 0.77 -3.23
C ALA A 71 -10.23 1.41 -4.25
N LEU A 72 -9.09 1.95 -3.80
CA LEU A 72 -8.05 2.52 -4.68
C LEU A 72 -7.49 1.46 -5.64
N GLU A 73 -7.18 0.26 -5.15
CA GLU A 73 -6.65 -0.83 -5.98
C GLU A 73 -7.65 -1.29 -7.04
N MET A 74 -8.95 -1.32 -6.69
CA MET A 74 -10.00 -1.61 -7.67
C MET A 74 -10.16 -0.46 -8.66
N THR A 75 -10.07 0.80 -8.21
CA THR A 75 -10.09 1.99 -9.09
C THR A 75 -8.97 1.93 -10.13
N VAL A 76 -7.76 1.52 -9.76
CA VAL A 76 -6.64 1.32 -10.70
C VAL A 76 -7.02 0.36 -11.82
N LYS A 77 -7.69 -0.75 -11.51
CA LYS A 77 -8.10 -1.75 -12.52
C LYS A 77 -9.15 -1.20 -13.49
N TYR A 78 -10.15 -0.49 -12.98
CA TYR A 78 -11.17 0.14 -13.84
C TYR A 78 -10.59 1.26 -14.70
N MET A 79 -9.68 2.06 -14.16
CA MET A 79 -8.99 3.11 -14.93
C MET A 79 -8.04 2.52 -15.98
N ALA A 80 -7.39 1.38 -15.67
CA ALA A 80 -6.53 0.69 -16.62
C ALA A 80 -7.31 0.16 -17.84
N GLU A 81 -8.52 -0.34 -17.63
CA GLU A 81 -9.42 -0.77 -18.71
C GLU A 81 -9.90 0.44 -19.53
N ASP A 82 -10.39 1.49 -18.85
CA ASP A 82 -10.94 2.68 -19.53
C ASP A 82 -9.88 3.42 -20.38
N LEU A 83 -8.68 3.62 -19.81
CA LEU A 83 -7.60 4.39 -20.43
C LEU A 83 -6.70 3.56 -21.35
N GLY A 84 -6.76 2.23 -21.24
CA GLY A 84 -5.93 1.32 -22.03
C GLY A 84 -6.15 1.44 -23.54
N LYS A 85 -7.38 1.72 -23.97
CA LYS A 85 -7.72 1.99 -25.37
C LYS A 85 -7.08 3.29 -25.92
N ASP A 86 -6.71 4.21 -25.03
CA ASP A 86 -6.00 5.45 -25.37
C ASP A 86 -4.47 5.27 -25.25
N GLY A 87 -3.99 4.03 -25.05
CA GLY A 87 -2.57 3.70 -24.87
C GLY A 87 -1.98 4.14 -23.54
N ILE A 88 -2.82 4.44 -22.55
CA ILE A 88 -2.39 4.93 -21.23
C ILE A 88 -2.42 3.78 -20.22
N ARG A 89 -1.33 3.58 -19.49
CA ARG A 89 -1.21 2.56 -18.46
C ARG A 89 -1.52 3.12 -17.08
N VAL A 90 -2.18 2.35 -16.23
CA VAL A 90 -2.52 2.73 -14.85
C VAL A 90 -2.14 1.60 -13.90
N ASN A 91 -1.26 1.87 -12.96
CA ASN A 91 -0.75 0.87 -12.01
C ASN A 91 -0.68 1.42 -10.58
N ALA A 92 -0.52 0.55 -9.61
CA ALA A 92 -0.22 0.90 -8.23
C ALA A 92 0.99 0.14 -7.70
N ILE A 93 1.73 0.76 -6.77
CA ILE A 93 2.71 0.06 -5.94
C ILE A 93 2.10 -0.11 -4.56
N SER A 94 2.02 -1.36 -4.10
CA SER A 94 1.75 -1.72 -2.71
C SER A 94 3.08 -1.83 -1.97
N ALA A 95 3.50 -0.73 -1.34
CA ALA A 95 4.79 -0.64 -0.66
C ALA A 95 4.69 -1.21 0.77
N GLY A 96 5.76 -1.84 1.23
CA GLY A 96 5.95 -2.17 2.65
C GLY A 96 6.02 -0.91 3.52
N PRO A 97 6.03 -1.06 4.86
CA PRO A 97 6.07 0.09 5.75
C PRO A 97 7.40 0.84 5.63
N ILE A 98 7.32 2.15 5.36
CA ILE A 98 8.47 3.05 5.22
C ILE A 98 8.32 4.21 6.20
N LYS A 99 9.41 4.63 6.85
CA LYS A 99 9.42 5.79 7.75
C LYS A 99 9.19 7.08 6.96
N THR A 100 7.96 7.58 6.99
CA THR A 100 7.55 8.85 6.37
C THR A 100 6.77 9.69 7.39
N LEU A 101 6.60 10.98 7.10
CA LEU A 101 5.76 11.86 7.92
C LEU A 101 4.31 11.35 7.98
N ALA A 102 3.78 10.84 6.88
CA ALA A 102 2.43 10.28 6.83
C ALA A 102 2.30 9.02 7.72
N ALA A 103 3.32 8.16 7.70
CA ALA A 103 3.38 6.96 8.52
C ALA A 103 3.49 7.25 10.03
N ALA A 104 4.09 8.37 10.41
CA ALA A 104 4.18 8.80 11.82
C ALA A 104 2.80 9.06 12.45
N GLY A 105 1.77 9.31 11.67
CA GLY A 105 0.38 9.46 12.12
C GLY A 105 -0.35 8.15 12.40
N ILE A 106 0.21 7.00 11.99
CA ILE A 106 -0.38 5.68 12.26
C ILE A 106 0.05 5.22 13.65
N GLY A 107 -0.90 4.89 14.50
CA GLY A 107 -0.63 4.32 15.83
C GLY A 107 0.25 3.07 15.71
N GLU A 108 1.23 2.95 16.60
CA GLU A 108 2.14 1.79 16.68
C GLU A 108 2.95 1.48 15.40
N PHE A 109 3.21 2.48 14.57
CA PHE A 109 3.96 2.31 13.33
C PHE A 109 5.35 1.66 13.54
N ARG A 110 6.00 1.93 14.69
CA ARG A 110 7.28 1.28 15.05
C ARG A 110 7.13 -0.23 15.20
N PHE A 111 5.99 -0.68 15.72
CA PHE A 111 5.66 -2.10 15.82
C PHE A 111 5.52 -2.71 14.42
N MET A 112 4.80 -2.04 13.53
CA MET A 112 4.62 -2.50 12.14
C MET A 112 5.96 -2.67 11.42
N LEU A 113 6.90 -1.74 11.60
CA LEU A 113 8.25 -1.85 11.04
C LEU A 113 9.01 -3.08 11.57
N LYS A 114 9.03 -3.28 12.89
CA LYS A 114 9.70 -4.44 13.51
C LYS A 114 9.05 -5.75 13.07
N TRP A 115 7.72 -5.78 13.01
CA TRP A 115 6.97 -6.94 12.57
C TRP A 115 7.29 -7.30 11.11
N ASN A 116 7.26 -6.32 10.22
CA ASN A 116 7.58 -6.54 8.81
C ASN A 116 9.03 -7.02 8.63
N GLU A 117 9.98 -6.39 9.31
CA GLU A 117 11.39 -6.80 9.28
C GLU A 117 11.59 -8.24 9.76
N ALA A 118 10.92 -8.63 10.85
CA ALA A 118 11.02 -9.97 11.40
C ALA A 118 10.39 -11.05 10.49
N HIS A 119 9.31 -10.72 9.78
CA HIS A 119 8.48 -11.71 9.07
C HIS A 119 8.58 -11.65 7.56
N SER A 120 9.07 -10.56 6.94
CA SER A 120 9.30 -10.54 5.51
C SER A 120 10.37 -11.58 5.10
N PRO A 121 10.28 -12.20 3.93
CA PRO A 121 11.32 -13.10 3.40
C PRO A 121 12.71 -12.46 3.38
N THR A 122 12.81 -11.18 3.01
CA THR A 122 14.09 -10.48 2.92
C THR A 122 14.65 -10.02 4.28
N LYS A 123 13.89 -10.20 5.38
CA LYS A 123 14.28 -9.81 6.75
C LYS A 123 14.69 -8.35 6.89
N LYS A 124 14.12 -7.48 6.09
CA LYS A 124 14.36 -6.03 6.13
C LYS A 124 13.11 -5.26 5.72
N ASN A 125 12.99 -4.02 6.19
CA ASN A 125 12.04 -3.08 5.64
C ASN A 125 12.56 -2.52 4.31
N VAL A 126 11.64 -2.22 3.41
CA VAL A 126 11.98 -1.57 2.14
C VAL A 126 12.34 -0.10 2.36
N THR A 127 13.15 0.43 1.46
CA THR A 127 13.56 1.82 1.42
C THR A 127 12.76 2.62 0.40
N THR A 128 12.76 3.94 0.53
CA THR A 128 12.17 4.84 -0.48
C THR A 128 12.83 4.66 -1.85
N THR A 129 14.13 4.37 -1.89
CA THR A 129 14.88 4.12 -3.14
C THR A 129 14.39 2.84 -3.82
N GLU A 130 14.18 1.75 -3.08
CA GLU A 130 13.68 0.48 -3.65
C GLU A 130 12.27 0.66 -4.22
N VAL A 131 11.40 1.40 -3.53
CA VAL A 131 10.06 1.74 -4.05
C VAL A 131 10.15 2.67 -5.25
N GLY A 132 11.06 3.66 -5.21
CA GLY A 132 11.32 4.58 -6.32
C GLY A 132 11.82 3.87 -7.58
N ASN A 133 12.68 2.86 -7.46
CA ASN A 133 13.15 2.03 -8.58
C ASN A 133 11.99 1.28 -9.25
N SER A 134 11.07 0.72 -8.48
CA SER A 134 9.85 0.12 -9.01
C SER A 134 8.93 1.14 -9.66
N GLY A 135 8.86 2.36 -9.09
CA GLY A 135 8.16 3.48 -9.69
C GLY A 135 8.75 3.87 -11.05
N MET A 136 10.07 3.96 -11.16
CA MET A 136 10.76 4.19 -12.43
C MET A 136 10.43 3.12 -13.48
N TYR A 137 10.44 1.85 -13.08
CA TYR A 137 10.05 0.75 -13.96
C TYR A 137 8.62 0.93 -14.48
N LEU A 138 7.65 1.15 -13.59
CA LEU A 138 6.23 1.26 -13.95
C LEU A 138 5.90 2.54 -14.75
N LEU A 139 6.69 3.59 -14.61
CA LEU A 139 6.53 4.85 -15.35
C LEU A 139 7.31 4.89 -16.68
N SER A 140 8.20 3.92 -16.92
CA SER A 140 9.00 3.84 -18.15
C SER A 140 8.44 2.85 -19.17
N ASP A 141 8.99 2.87 -20.38
CA ASP A 141 8.65 1.94 -21.46
C ASP A 141 9.03 0.48 -21.17
N LEU A 142 9.89 0.25 -20.16
CA LEU A 142 10.22 -1.10 -19.70
C LEU A 142 9.00 -1.87 -19.21
N SER A 143 7.94 -1.18 -18.83
CA SER A 143 6.66 -1.76 -18.39
C SER A 143 5.52 -1.56 -19.42
N SER A 144 5.84 -1.43 -20.70
CA SER A 144 4.88 -1.12 -21.76
C SER A 144 3.68 -2.07 -21.87
N ALA A 145 3.81 -3.32 -21.39
CA ALA A 145 2.74 -4.30 -21.36
C ALA A 145 2.12 -4.48 -19.94
N VAL A 146 2.42 -3.58 -18.99
CA VAL A 146 1.95 -3.68 -17.60
C VAL A 146 0.93 -2.58 -17.31
N THR A 147 -0.34 -2.96 -17.13
CA THR A 147 -1.43 -2.06 -16.72
C THR A 147 -2.41 -2.79 -15.83
N GLY A 148 -3.06 -2.10 -14.89
CA GLY A 148 -3.97 -2.68 -13.90
C GLY A 148 -3.26 -3.46 -12.79
N GLU A 149 -1.93 -3.39 -12.72
CA GLU A 149 -1.10 -4.13 -11.76
C GLU A 149 -1.07 -3.45 -10.40
N ILE A 150 -1.11 -4.27 -9.35
CA ILE A 150 -0.80 -3.87 -7.98
C ILE A 150 0.54 -4.50 -7.63
N HIS A 151 1.60 -3.77 -7.88
CA HIS A 151 2.99 -4.23 -7.75
C HIS A 151 3.48 -4.17 -6.31
N TYR A 152 3.76 -5.34 -5.72
CA TYR A 152 4.24 -5.41 -4.35
C TYR A 152 5.73 -5.11 -4.24
N VAL A 153 6.07 -4.13 -3.40
CA VAL A 153 7.44 -3.76 -3.03
C VAL A 153 7.51 -3.74 -1.51
N ASP A 154 7.58 -4.92 -0.88
CA ASP A 154 7.41 -5.10 0.56
C ASP A 154 8.36 -6.16 1.17
N GLY A 155 9.41 -6.51 0.45
CA GLY A 155 10.34 -7.57 0.87
C GLY A 155 9.73 -8.97 0.86
N GLY A 156 8.61 -9.16 0.14
CA GLY A 156 7.87 -10.42 0.06
C GLY A 156 6.90 -10.63 1.23
N PHE A 157 6.66 -9.61 2.05
CA PHE A 157 5.74 -9.75 3.21
C PHE A 157 4.34 -10.20 2.79
N ASN A 158 3.84 -9.74 1.65
CA ASN A 158 2.49 -10.06 1.16
C ASN A 158 2.23 -11.55 0.95
N ILE A 159 3.28 -12.37 0.70
CA ILE A 159 3.13 -13.81 0.48
C ILE A 159 3.08 -14.62 1.78
N MET A 160 3.34 -13.98 2.93
CA MET A 160 3.45 -14.67 4.21
C MET A 160 2.08 -14.92 4.81
N GLY A 161 1.73 -16.19 4.99
CA GLY A 161 0.47 -16.62 5.63
C GLY A 161 0.57 -16.73 7.15
N MET A 162 1.78 -17.00 7.69
CA MET A 162 2.02 -17.18 9.11
C MET A 162 3.38 -16.62 9.52
N PRO A 163 3.54 -16.13 10.77
CA PRO A 163 4.85 -15.75 11.30
C PRO A 163 5.77 -16.98 11.36
N ALA A 164 7.07 -16.75 11.15
CA ALA A 164 8.06 -17.79 11.32
C ALA A 164 8.12 -18.22 12.79
N VAL A 165 8.21 -19.51 13.02
CA VAL A 165 8.46 -20.09 14.34
C VAL A 165 9.97 -20.23 14.53
N SER A 166 10.49 -19.71 15.63
CA SER A 166 11.87 -19.94 16.05
C SER A 166 11.90 -20.71 17.36
N PHE A 167 13.06 -21.28 17.67
CA PHE A 167 13.30 -21.94 18.95
C PHE A 167 14.37 -21.13 19.70
N ASN A 168 14.16 -20.91 20.99
CA ASN A 168 15.17 -20.31 21.85
C ASN A 168 16.27 -21.33 22.22
N ASP A 169 17.29 -20.90 22.93
CA ASP A 169 18.43 -21.74 23.35
C ASP A 169 18.01 -22.95 24.20
N GLU A 170 16.84 -22.89 24.84
CA GLU A 170 16.24 -23.98 25.62
C GLU A 170 15.40 -24.95 24.76
N GLY A 171 15.37 -24.74 23.43
CA GLY A 171 14.54 -25.51 22.52
C GLY A 171 13.03 -25.24 22.63
N LYS A 172 12.63 -24.18 23.35
CA LYS A 172 11.23 -23.78 23.46
C LYS A 172 10.81 -23.00 22.22
N GLN A 173 9.69 -23.40 21.67
CA GLN A 173 9.09 -22.74 20.50
C GLN A 173 8.69 -21.31 20.84
N THR A 174 9.19 -20.36 20.06
CA THR A 174 8.83 -18.95 20.15
C THR A 174 8.32 -18.48 18.79
N ILE A 175 7.31 -17.63 18.77
CA ILE A 175 7.04 -16.86 17.59
C ILE A 175 8.25 -15.95 17.38
N ALA A 176 8.79 -15.84 16.17
CA ALA A 176 9.98 -15.03 15.86
C ALA A 176 9.69 -13.52 16.05
N TRP A 177 9.40 -13.18 17.29
CA TRP A 177 9.19 -11.84 17.81
C TRP A 177 10.29 -11.58 18.83
N ASN A 178 11.46 -11.19 18.37
CA ASN A 178 12.52 -10.75 19.27
C ASN A 178 12.44 -9.22 19.44
N GLY A 179 11.34 -8.77 20.02
CA GLY A 179 11.19 -7.40 20.49
C GLY A 179 11.79 -7.15 21.88
N GLU A 180 12.43 -8.16 22.49
CA GLU A 180 13.09 -8.04 23.76
C GLU A 180 14.57 -8.38 23.65
N LYS A 181 15.38 -7.37 23.56
CA LYS A 181 16.63 -7.18 24.28
C LYS A 181 16.61 -5.79 24.85
#